data_87b71ae69f56678341fa74d11a066f32
#
_entry.id   87b71ae69f56678341fa74d11a066f32
#
_cell.length_a   1.000
_cell.length_b   1.000
_cell.length_c   1.000
_cell.angle_alpha   90.00
_cell.angle_beta   90.00
_cell.angle_gamma   90.00
#
_symmetry.space_group_name_H-M   'P 1'
#
loop_
_entity.id
_entity.type
_entity.pdbx_description
1 polymer ?
#
loop_
_entity_poly.entity_id
_entity_poly.type
_entity_poly.pdbx_seq_one_letter_code
_entity_poly.pdbx_strand_id
1 'polypeptide(L)'
;MMRAVVADDSALMREGLARLLEEAGIEVVGRAADADELMLKVRSYSPDVAIVDIRMPPTHTDEGLRAAREIREKHPGTAVLVLSQYVEAEYALELLSGSAEGVGYLLKDRVSDVTEFAAAVRRVAEGGSALDPTVVSQLVGRRRADDPLGDLSPREREVLELMAEGRSNAAIAERLFVTERAVEKHVTSIFGKLHLPPTHEDHRRVLAVLAFLRT
;
A
#
# COMPACT_ATOMS: atom_id res chain seq x y z
N MET A 1 -6.10 21.14 22.44
CA MET A 1 -7.23 20.26 22.03
C MET A 1 -6.96 19.88 20.59
N MET A 2 -7.01 18.60 20.24
CA MET A 2 -6.74 18.13 18.87
C MET A 2 -7.81 18.65 17.91
N ARG A 3 -7.40 19.18 16.78
CA ARG A 3 -8.26 19.81 15.77
C ARG A 3 -8.31 18.99 14.50
N ALA A 4 -9.50 18.70 14.02
CA ALA A 4 -9.71 17.88 12.84
C ALA A 4 -10.53 18.59 11.75
N VAL A 5 -10.28 18.25 10.51
CA VAL A 5 -11.16 18.55 9.37
C VAL A 5 -11.70 17.22 8.83
N VAL A 6 -12.99 17.17 8.52
CA VAL A 6 -13.66 15.99 7.96
C VAL A 6 -14.14 16.29 6.54
N ALA A 7 -13.77 15.45 5.60
CA ALA A 7 -14.21 15.53 4.20
C ALA A 7 -14.88 14.22 3.75
N ASP A 8 -16.13 14.31 3.36
CA ASP A 8 -16.95 13.21 2.82
C ASP A 8 -18.08 13.84 2.01
N ASP A 9 -18.41 13.32 0.84
CA ASP A 9 -19.49 13.85 -0.01
C ASP A 9 -20.89 13.57 0.59
N SER A 10 -21.02 12.47 1.35
CA SER A 10 -22.24 12.13 2.08
C SER A 10 -22.41 13.04 3.31
N ALA A 11 -23.41 13.90 3.28
CA ALA A 11 -23.71 14.78 4.42
C ALA A 11 -23.98 13.98 5.72
N LEU A 12 -24.62 12.82 5.62
CA LEU A 12 -24.89 11.96 6.78
C LEU A 12 -23.60 11.41 7.37
N MET A 13 -22.69 10.91 6.54
CA MET A 13 -21.40 10.38 7.00
C MET A 13 -20.55 11.50 7.61
N ARG A 14 -20.45 12.62 6.91
CA ARG A 14 -19.70 13.79 7.35
C ARG A 14 -20.15 14.32 8.73
N GLU A 15 -21.46 14.47 8.93
CA GLU A 15 -22.00 14.89 10.23
C GLU A 15 -21.88 13.80 11.30
N GLY A 16 -22.04 12.53 10.92
CA GLY A 16 -21.80 11.39 11.80
C GLY A 16 -20.38 11.35 12.33
N LEU A 17 -19.40 11.41 11.42
CA LEU A 17 -17.97 11.46 11.78
C LEU A 17 -17.64 12.65 12.67
N ALA A 18 -18.19 13.83 12.36
CA ALA A 18 -17.95 15.02 13.16
C ALA A 18 -18.44 14.84 14.62
N ARG A 19 -19.65 14.33 14.80
CA ARG A 19 -20.20 14.05 16.14
C ARG A 19 -19.38 13.03 16.92
N LEU A 20 -19.00 11.92 16.26
CA LEU A 20 -18.18 10.89 16.91
C LEU A 20 -16.81 11.43 17.38
N LEU A 21 -16.19 12.28 16.58
CA LEU A 21 -14.93 12.94 16.94
C LEU A 21 -15.12 13.94 18.09
N GLU A 22 -16.17 14.75 18.05
CA GLU A 22 -16.49 15.72 19.10
C GLU A 22 -16.80 15.01 20.45
N GLU A 23 -17.57 13.93 20.42
CA GLU A 23 -17.82 13.07 21.61
C GLU A 23 -16.52 12.45 22.15
N ALA A 24 -15.57 12.14 21.26
CA ALA A 24 -14.25 11.66 21.65
C ALA A 24 -13.29 12.78 22.10
N GLY A 25 -13.74 14.05 22.16
CA GLY A 25 -12.93 15.20 22.61
C GLY A 25 -11.95 15.72 21.54
N ILE A 26 -12.25 15.49 20.25
CA ILE A 26 -11.51 16.04 19.09
C ILE A 26 -12.37 17.14 18.48
N GLU A 27 -11.84 18.35 18.39
CA GLU A 27 -12.55 19.52 17.85
C GLU A 27 -12.62 19.46 16.32
N VAL A 28 -13.81 19.41 15.73
CA VAL A 28 -13.99 19.46 14.28
C VAL A 28 -14.09 20.91 13.81
N VAL A 29 -12.98 21.46 13.35
CA VAL A 29 -12.85 22.87 12.93
C VAL A 29 -13.32 23.12 11.49
N GLY A 30 -13.56 22.09 10.71
CA GLY A 30 -14.05 22.22 9.34
C GLY A 30 -14.69 20.95 8.82
N ARG A 31 -15.69 21.14 7.95
CA ARG A 31 -16.38 20.08 7.21
C ARG A 31 -16.34 20.42 5.74
N ALA A 32 -16.02 19.46 4.87
CA ALA A 32 -15.89 19.64 3.43
C ALA A 32 -16.71 18.56 2.68
N ALA A 33 -17.32 18.94 1.58
CA ALA A 33 -18.08 18.01 0.73
C ALA A 33 -17.28 17.55 -0.50
N ASP A 34 -16.14 18.18 -0.76
CA ASP A 34 -15.26 17.89 -1.88
C ASP A 34 -13.79 18.22 -1.56
N ALA A 35 -12.91 17.91 -2.51
CA ALA A 35 -11.47 18.11 -2.36
C ALA A 35 -11.06 19.59 -2.27
N ASP A 36 -11.73 20.48 -3.02
CA ASP A 36 -11.41 21.91 -3.05
C ASP A 36 -11.77 22.58 -1.72
N GLU A 37 -12.96 22.26 -1.18
CA GLU A 37 -13.36 22.70 0.17
C GLU A 37 -12.42 22.15 1.24
N LEU A 38 -12.01 20.87 1.15
CA LEU A 38 -11.05 20.28 2.06
C LEU A 38 -9.74 21.07 2.07
N MET A 39 -9.16 21.32 0.91
CA MET A 39 -7.91 22.08 0.81
C MET A 39 -8.04 23.51 1.35
N LEU A 40 -9.18 24.17 1.11
CA LEU A 40 -9.46 25.48 1.68
C LEU A 40 -9.50 25.44 3.21
N LYS A 41 -10.18 24.42 3.82
CA LYS A 41 -10.27 24.25 5.27
C LYS A 41 -8.92 23.93 5.90
N VAL A 42 -8.13 23.06 5.29
CA VAL A 42 -6.77 22.73 5.75
C VAL A 42 -5.90 23.99 5.79
N ARG A 43 -5.90 24.79 4.74
CA ARG A 43 -5.15 26.06 4.68
C ARG A 43 -5.61 27.06 5.74
N SER A 44 -6.93 27.19 5.93
CA SER A 44 -7.51 28.19 6.81
C SER A 44 -7.36 27.85 8.30
N TYR A 45 -7.46 26.57 8.64
CA TYR A 45 -7.52 26.14 10.03
C TYR A 45 -6.23 25.47 10.51
N SER A 46 -5.35 25.01 9.61
CA SER A 46 -4.14 24.24 9.96
C SER A 46 -4.46 23.17 11.01
N PRO A 47 -5.33 22.19 10.70
CA PRO A 47 -5.73 21.15 11.65
C PRO A 47 -4.59 20.19 11.94
N ASP A 48 -4.65 19.48 13.08
CA ASP A 48 -3.71 18.41 13.41
C ASP A 48 -3.90 17.18 12.49
N VAL A 49 -5.17 16.94 12.07
CA VAL A 49 -5.51 15.80 11.20
C VAL A 49 -6.65 16.13 10.24
N ALA A 50 -6.55 15.62 9.02
CA ALA A 50 -7.62 15.61 8.04
C ALA A 50 -8.14 14.15 7.87
N ILE A 51 -9.45 13.96 8.07
CA ILE A 51 -10.15 12.70 7.80
C ILE A 51 -10.82 12.85 6.44
N VAL A 52 -10.47 11.99 5.48
CA VAL A 52 -10.77 12.21 4.06
C VAL A 52 -11.37 10.95 3.44
N ASP A 53 -12.58 11.08 2.87
CA ASP A 53 -13.11 10.06 1.96
C ASP A 53 -12.32 10.05 0.66
N ILE A 54 -12.04 8.87 0.11
CA ILE A 54 -11.33 8.73 -1.17
C ILE A 54 -12.17 9.28 -2.31
N ARG A 55 -13.45 8.95 -2.35
CA ARG A 55 -14.34 9.18 -3.48
C ARG A 55 -15.23 10.38 -3.25
N MET A 56 -14.83 11.52 -3.77
CA MET A 56 -15.57 12.77 -3.69
C MET A 56 -15.86 13.34 -5.09
N PRO A 57 -16.77 14.32 -5.21
CA PRO A 57 -16.99 15.01 -6.48
C PRO A 57 -15.69 15.61 -7.05
N PRO A 58 -15.57 15.76 -8.40
CA PRO A 58 -16.64 15.62 -9.38
C PRO A 58 -16.79 14.22 -9.98
N THR A 59 -15.76 13.35 -9.92
CA THR A 59 -15.78 12.06 -10.62
C THR A 59 -16.06 10.87 -9.70
N HIS A 60 -15.96 11.06 -8.39
CA HIS A 60 -16.10 10.02 -7.35
C HIS A 60 -15.13 8.85 -7.55
N THR A 61 -13.89 9.14 -7.94
CA THR A 61 -12.84 8.14 -8.15
C THR A 61 -11.76 8.19 -7.07
N ASP A 62 -10.86 9.18 -7.14
CA ASP A 62 -9.66 9.29 -6.31
C ASP A 62 -9.39 10.72 -5.80
N GLU A 63 -10.38 11.61 -5.89
CA GLU A 63 -10.22 13.03 -5.54
C GLU A 63 -9.69 13.23 -4.12
N GLY A 64 -10.23 12.46 -3.16
CA GLY A 64 -9.78 12.53 -1.79
C GLY A 64 -8.36 12.00 -1.60
N LEU A 65 -7.99 10.96 -2.33
CA LEU A 65 -6.62 10.45 -2.30
C LEU A 65 -5.62 11.49 -2.82
N ARG A 66 -5.95 12.16 -3.92
CA ARG A 66 -5.12 13.25 -4.47
C ARG A 66 -5.01 14.42 -3.49
N ALA A 67 -6.12 14.82 -2.88
CA ALA A 67 -6.12 15.86 -1.84
C ALA A 67 -5.29 15.43 -0.62
N ALA A 68 -5.39 14.18 -0.17
CA ALA A 68 -4.59 13.63 0.90
C ALA A 68 -3.09 13.72 0.63
N ARG A 69 -2.65 13.40 -0.58
CA ARG A 69 -1.26 13.55 -1.01
C ARG A 69 -0.82 15.01 -1.04
N GLU A 70 -1.64 15.90 -1.60
CA GLU A 70 -1.35 17.33 -1.63
C GLU A 70 -1.21 17.91 -0.20
N ILE A 71 -2.06 17.47 0.75
CA ILE A 71 -1.94 17.87 2.15
C ILE A 71 -0.60 17.43 2.72
N ARG A 72 -0.19 16.18 2.51
CA ARG A 72 1.10 15.66 2.99
C ARG A 72 2.30 16.41 2.43
N GLU A 73 2.25 16.78 1.16
CA GLU A 73 3.32 17.52 0.47
C GLU A 73 3.41 18.99 0.90
N LYS A 74 2.26 19.67 0.98
CA LYS A 74 2.20 21.14 1.17
C LYS A 74 1.89 21.55 2.61
N HIS A 75 1.32 20.65 3.42
CA HIS A 75 0.92 20.90 4.80
C HIS A 75 1.44 19.79 5.75
N PRO A 76 2.77 19.61 5.88
CA PRO A 76 3.35 18.49 6.62
C PRO A 76 3.01 18.47 8.12
N GLY A 77 2.47 19.57 8.65
CA GLY A 77 1.94 19.64 10.01
C GLY A 77 0.53 19.07 10.17
N THR A 78 -0.14 18.70 9.09
CA THR A 78 -1.48 18.09 9.10
C THR A 78 -1.36 16.61 8.72
N ALA A 79 -1.64 15.74 9.67
CA ALA A 79 -1.73 14.30 9.42
C ALA A 79 -2.96 13.95 8.58
N VAL A 80 -2.95 12.82 7.90
CA VAL A 80 -4.05 12.42 7.02
C VAL A 80 -4.54 11.01 7.34
N LEU A 81 -5.83 10.87 7.64
CA LEU A 81 -6.53 9.60 7.76
C LEU A 81 -7.54 9.45 6.61
N VAL A 82 -7.26 8.54 5.71
CA VAL A 82 -8.14 8.24 4.58
C VAL A 82 -9.16 7.17 4.97
N LEU A 83 -10.41 7.40 4.62
CA LEU A 83 -11.51 6.45 4.76
C LEU A 83 -11.91 5.91 3.38
N SER A 84 -12.04 4.59 3.27
CA SER A 84 -12.46 3.91 2.05
C SER A 84 -13.63 2.97 2.30
N GLN A 85 -14.52 2.85 1.34
CA GLN A 85 -15.58 1.84 1.38
C GLN A 85 -15.05 0.45 0.98
N TYR A 86 -13.97 0.40 0.20
CA TYR A 86 -13.40 -0.83 -0.35
C TYR A 86 -11.93 -0.97 0.00
N VAL A 87 -11.45 -2.21 -0.04
CA VAL A 87 -10.04 -2.51 0.16
C VAL A 87 -9.29 -2.25 -1.16
N GLU A 88 -8.64 -1.10 -1.27
CA GLU A 88 -7.88 -0.69 -2.47
C GLU A 88 -6.40 -0.56 -2.11
N ALA A 89 -5.69 -1.70 -2.18
CA ALA A 89 -4.29 -1.78 -1.76
C ALA A 89 -3.36 -0.83 -2.55
N GLU A 90 -3.71 -0.50 -3.80
CA GLU A 90 -2.95 0.46 -4.63
C GLU A 90 -2.99 1.86 -4.03
N TYR A 91 -4.16 2.32 -3.61
CA TYR A 91 -4.33 3.63 -2.98
C TYR A 91 -3.60 3.72 -1.63
N ALA A 92 -3.61 2.62 -0.86
CA ALA A 92 -2.86 2.56 0.38
C ALA A 92 -1.34 2.60 0.13
N LEU A 93 -0.82 1.88 -0.88
CA LEU A 93 0.59 1.94 -1.29
C LEU A 93 0.98 3.35 -1.74
N GLU A 94 0.14 3.98 -2.56
CA GLU A 94 0.37 5.33 -3.06
C GLU A 94 0.45 6.34 -1.90
N LEU A 95 -0.46 6.23 -0.93
CA LEU A 95 -0.50 7.09 0.23
C LEU A 95 0.70 6.90 1.16
N LEU A 96 1.19 5.65 1.30
CA LEU A 96 2.33 5.27 2.13
C LEU A 96 3.69 5.50 1.44
N SER A 97 3.69 5.86 0.15
CA SER A 97 4.92 6.11 -0.59
C SER A 97 5.73 7.25 0.05
N GLY A 98 7.00 6.99 0.39
CA GLY A 98 7.90 7.94 1.03
C GLY A 98 7.95 7.82 2.56
N SER A 99 6.85 7.96 3.29
CA SER A 99 6.79 7.81 4.74
C SER A 99 5.40 7.35 5.18
N ALA A 100 5.33 6.52 6.22
CA ALA A 100 4.08 6.14 6.86
C ALA A 100 3.71 7.05 8.06
N GLU A 101 4.55 8.03 8.39
CA GLU A 101 4.33 8.96 9.50
C GLU A 101 3.14 9.88 9.22
N GLY A 102 2.25 10.01 10.20
CA GLY A 102 1.06 10.85 10.11
C GLY A 102 0.06 10.37 9.04
N VAL A 103 0.04 9.06 8.74
CA VAL A 103 -0.81 8.48 7.70
C VAL A 103 -1.71 7.39 8.25
N GLY A 104 -2.98 7.45 7.89
CA GLY A 104 -3.94 6.38 8.15
C GLY A 104 -4.72 5.99 6.90
N TYR A 105 -5.06 4.71 6.81
CA TYR A 105 -5.98 4.16 5.82
C TYR A 105 -6.89 3.15 6.51
N LEU A 106 -8.16 3.48 6.66
CA LEU A 106 -9.16 2.63 7.30
C LEU A 106 -10.37 2.39 6.39
N LEU A 107 -11.02 1.27 6.57
CA LEU A 107 -12.34 1.04 5.96
C LEU A 107 -13.42 1.80 6.72
N LYS A 108 -14.42 2.34 6.00
CA LYS A 108 -15.56 3.06 6.62
C LYS A 108 -16.31 2.22 7.67
N ASP A 109 -16.31 0.90 7.56
CA ASP A 109 -16.90 -0.01 8.54
C ASP A 109 -16.24 0.08 9.93
N ARG A 110 -14.97 0.49 10.00
CA ARG A 110 -14.22 0.66 11.26
C ARG A 110 -14.70 1.85 12.10
N VAL A 111 -15.40 2.78 11.47
CA VAL A 111 -15.97 3.95 12.16
C VAL A 111 -17.07 3.54 13.15
N SER A 112 -17.67 2.37 12.98
CA SER A 112 -18.68 1.82 13.90
C SER A 112 -18.13 1.55 15.31
N ASP A 113 -16.84 1.27 15.46
CA ASP A 113 -16.16 1.24 16.76
C ASP A 113 -15.56 2.63 17.04
N VAL A 114 -16.34 3.46 17.72
CA VAL A 114 -15.98 4.85 18.03
C VAL A 114 -14.66 4.94 18.81
N THR A 115 -14.42 4.01 19.71
CA THR A 115 -13.23 4.03 20.59
C THR A 115 -11.98 3.72 19.76
N GLU A 116 -12.03 2.67 18.94
CA GLU A 116 -10.92 2.30 18.05
C GLU A 116 -10.68 3.38 16.98
N PHE A 117 -11.74 3.91 16.39
CA PHE A 117 -11.62 4.98 15.40
C PHE A 117 -10.96 6.24 15.98
N ALA A 118 -11.44 6.73 17.13
CA ALA A 118 -10.84 7.89 17.78
C ALA A 118 -9.39 7.65 18.20
N ALA A 119 -9.04 6.44 18.65
CA ALA A 119 -7.66 6.08 18.96
C ALA A 119 -6.78 6.07 17.71
N ALA A 120 -7.30 5.60 16.57
CA ALA A 120 -6.58 5.65 15.29
C ALA A 120 -6.35 7.10 14.82
N VAL A 121 -7.37 7.98 14.92
CA VAL A 121 -7.24 9.39 14.59
C VAL A 121 -6.14 10.05 15.43
N ARG A 122 -6.13 9.83 16.75
CA ARG A 122 -5.08 10.39 17.64
C ARG A 122 -3.70 9.87 17.28
N ARG A 123 -3.56 8.57 17.07
CA ARG A 123 -2.28 7.96 16.69
C ARG A 123 -1.71 8.58 15.42
N VAL A 124 -2.56 8.78 14.41
CA VAL A 124 -2.15 9.40 13.14
C VAL A 124 -1.77 10.87 13.35
N ALA A 125 -2.56 11.63 14.10
CA ALA A 125 -2.27 13.03 14.41
C ALA A 125 -0.96 13.23 15.20
N GLU A 126 -0.57 12.24 16.01
CA GLU A 126 0.69 12.21 16.77
C GLU A 126 1.89 11.72 15.94
N GLY A 127 1.73 11.57 14.63
CA GLY A 127 2.80 11.13 13.71
C GLY A 127 2.91 9.61 13.56
N GLY A 128 2.07 8.83 14.24
CA GLY A 128 2.00 7.38 14.03
C GLY A 128 1.25 7.00 12.76
N SER A 129 1.01 5.70 12.57
CA SER A 129 0.23 5.20 11.45
C SER A 129 -0.95 4.34 11.91
N ALA A 130 -2.02 4.30 11.10
CA ALA A 130 -3.19 3.46 11.32
C ALA A 130 -3.63 2.83 9.99
N LEU A 131 -3.38 1.53 9.84
CA LEU A 131 -3.74 0.78 8.64
C LEU A 131 -4.76 -0.31 8.97
N ASP A 132 -5.79 -0.42 8.13
CA ASP A 132 -6.75 -1.51 8.26
C ASP A 132 -6.05 -2.86 8.08
N PRO A 133 -6.26 -3.84 8.98
CA PRO A 133 -5.62 -5.17 8.88
C PRO A 133 -5.91 -5.88 7.56
N THR A 134 -7.09 -5.66 6.96
CA THR A 134 -7.46 -6.25 5.67
C THR A 134 -6.62 -5.66 4.54
N VAL A 135 -6.37 -4.35 4.58
CA VAL A 135 -5.48 -3.66 3.64
C VAL A 135 -4.05 -4.16 3.79
N VAL A 136 -3.55 -4.28 5.03
CA VAL A 136 -2.22 -4.84 5.32
C VAL A 136 -2.08 -6.26 4.76
N SER A 137 -3.09 -7.11 4.96
CA SER A 137 -3.08 -8.48 4.43
C SER A 137 -2.99 -8.53 2.91
N GLN A 138 -3.70 -7.64 2.22
CA GLN A 138 -3.61 -7.53 0.76
C GLN A 138 -2.25 -7.00 0.29
N LEU A 139 -1.69 -6.01 0.99
CA LEU A 139 -0.36 -5.47 0.67
C LEU A 139 0.73 -6.53 0.81
N VAL A 140 0.68 -7.32 1.88
CA VAL A 140 1.61 -8.45 2.09
C VAL A 140 1.39 -9.56 1.06
N GLY A 141 0.12 -9.86 0.74
CA GLY A 141 -0.24 -10.83 -0.29
C GLY A 141 0.24 -10.42 -1.68
N ARG A 142 0.08 -9.14 -2.06
CA ARG A 142 0.58 -8.60 -3.33
C ARG A 142 2.11 -8.63 -3.41
N ARG A 143 2.84 -8.23 -2.36
CA ARG A 143 4.31 -8.36 -2.35
C ARG A 143 4.78 -9.79 -2.60
N ARG A 144 4.02 -10.80 -2.15
CA ARG A 144 4.31 -12.21 -2.47
C ARG A 144 3.94 -12.58 -3.91
N ALA A 145 2.90 -11.97 -4.47
CA ALA A 145 2.48 -12.20 -5.86
C ALA A 145 3.34 -11.43 -6.87
N ASP A 146 3.87 -10.26 -6.47
CA ASP A 146 4.72 -9.39 -7.28
C ASP A 146 6.22 -9.73 -7.15
N ASP A 147 6.61 -10.59 -6.19
CA ASP A 147 7.97 -11.15 -6.13
C ASP A 147 8.03 -12.43 -6.99
N PRO A 148 8.46 -12.35 -8.24
CA PRO A 148 8.53 -13.50 -9.12
C PRO A 148 9.48 -14.58 -8.59
N LEU A 149 10.32 -14.24 -7.61
CA LEU A 149 11.27 -15.13 -6.97
C LEU A 149 10.78 -15.68 -5.62
N GLY A 150 9.65 -15.18 -5.12
CA GLY A 150 9.12 -15.54 -3.79
C GLY A 150 8.79 -17.03 -3.63
N ASP A 151 8.40 -17.67 -4.72
CA ASP A 151 8.07 -19.11 -4.76
C ASP A 151 9.30 -20.01 -4.93
N LEU A 152 10.48 -19.45 -5.17
CA LEU A 152 11.70 -20.23 -5.32
C LEU A 152 12.20 -20.73 -3.97
N SER A 153 12.51 -22.01 -3.88
CA SER A 153 13.25 -22.56 -2.73
C SER A 153 14.65 -21.94 -2.63
N PRO A 154 15.31 -21.98 -1.46
CA PRO A 154 16.68 -21.49 -1.32
C PRO A 154 17.63 -22.10 -2.37
N ARG A 155 17.46 -23.38 -2.68
CA ARG A 155 18.29 -24.09 -3.66
C ARG A 155 18.03 -23.65 -5.10
N GLU A 156 16.79 -23.37 -5.44
CA GLU A 156 16.42 -22.83 -6.77
C GLU A 156 16.93 -21.42 -6.95
N ARG A 157 16.89 -20.60 -5.90
CA ARG A 157 17.45 -19.23 -5.91
C ARG A 157 18.96 -19.27 -6.14
N GLU A 158 19.68 -20.14 -5.45
CA GLU A 158 21.12 -20.34 -5.63
C GLU A 158 21.48 -20.81 -7.07
N VAL A 159 20.68 -21.70 -7.64
CA VAL A 159 20.84 -22.11 -9.06
C VAL A 159 20.59 -20.92 -10.00
N LEU A 160 19.56 -20.10 -9.74
CA LEU A 160 19.23 -18.94 -10.56
C LEU A 160 20.30 -17.85 -10.48
N GLU A 161 20.91 -17.61 -9.30
CA GLU A 161 22.06 -16.73 -9.14
C GLU A 161 23.24 -17.15 -10.01
N LEU A 162 23.59 -18.44 -9.99
CA LEU A 162 24.66 -18.97 -10.85
C LEU A 162 24.31 -18.93 -12.35
N MET A 163 23.03 -19.05 -12.68
CA MET A 163 22.55 -18.82 -14.06
C MET A 163 22.76 -17.35 -14.47
N ALA A 164 22.49 -16.40 -13.55
CA ALA A 164 22.68 -14.97 -13.79
C ALA A 164 24.16 -14.60 -13.95
N GLU A 165 25.08 -15.34 -13.31
CA GLU A 165 26.53 -15.25 -13.56
C GLU A 165 26.94 -15.80 -14.96
N GLY A 166 26.01 -16.32 -15.75
CA GLY A 166 26.29 -16.89 -17.08
C GLY A 166 26.82 -18.32 -17.08
N ARG A 167 26.75 -19.05 -15.97
CA ARG A 167 27.27 -20.41 -15.85
C ARG A 167 26.41 -21.45 -16.59
N SER A 168 27.03 -22.45 -17.18
CA SER A 168 26.36 -23.64 -17.74
C SER A 168 25.84 -24.56 -16.63
N ASN A 169 24.90 -25.48 -16.96
CA ASN A 169 24.40 -26.45 -15.97
C ASN A 169 25.53 -27.36 -15.43
N ALA A 170 26.51 -27.72 -16.25
CA ALA A 170 27.68 -28.47 -15.80
C ALA A 170 28.52 -27.69 -14.76
N ALA A 171 28.79 -26.40 -15.03
CA ALA A 171 29.53 -25.53 -14.10
C ALA A 171 28.76 -25.28 -12.80
N ILE A 172 27.41 -25.18 -12.87
CA ILE A 172 26.54 -25.06 -11.68
C ILE A 172 26.57 -26.36 -10.87
N ALA A 173 26.50 -27.52 -11.56
CA ALA A 173 26.56 -28.84 -10.92
C ALA A 173 27.86 -29.02 -10.13
N GLU A 174 29.00 -28.68 -10.75
CA GLU A 174 30.31 -28.71 -10.09
C GLU A 174 30.38 -27.78 -8.87
N ARG A 175 29.91 -26.54 -9.02
CA ARG A 175 29.92 -25.53 -7.94
C ARG A 175 29.06 -25.92 -6.74
N LEU A 176 27.92 -26.54 -7.00
CA LEU A 176 26.94 -26.93 -5.99
C LEU A 176 27.11 -28.38 -5.47
N PHE A 177 28.12 -29.09 -5.96
CA PHE A 177 28.42 -30.49 -5.62
C PHE A 177 27.21 -31.42 -5.87
N VAL A 178 26.52 -31.26 -6.99
CA VAL A 178 25.38 -32.10 -7.42
C VAL A 178 25.58 -32.62 -8.85
N THR A 179 24.68 -33.48 -9.29
CA THR A 179 24.69 -33.94 -10.69
C THR A 179 24.07 -32.88 -11.62
N GLU A 180 24.50 -32.81 -12.88
CA GLU A 180 23.92 -31.94 -13.89
C GLU A 180 22.42 -32.19 -14.07
N ARG A 181 21.98 -33.45 -13.98
CA ARG A 181 20.55 -33.81 -14.00
C ARG A 181 19.75 -33.21 -12.81
N ALA A 182 20.37 -33.02 -11.65
CA ALA A 182 19.74 -32.34 -10.53
C ALA A 182 19.59 -30.85 -10.84
N VAL A 183 20.59 -30.22 -11.45
CA VAL A 183 20.50 -28.81 -11.89
C VAL A 183 19.40 -28.65 -12.94
N GLU A 184 19.27 -29.52 -13.90
CA GLU A 184 18.21 -29.49 -14.92
C GLU A 184 16.81 -29.55 -14.31
N LYS A 185 16.63 -30.38 -13.27
CA LYS A 185 15.37 -30.40 -12.51
C LYS A 185 15.07 -29.08 -11.82
N HIS A 186 16.08 -28.48 -11.17
CA HIS A 186 15.91 -27.15 -10.56
C HIS A 186 15.59 -26.09 -11.61
N VAL A 187 16.29 -26.06 -12.73
CA VAL A 187 16.04 -25.13 -13.84
C VAL A 187 14.62 -25.29 -14.39
N THR A 188 14.14 -26.52 -14.55
CA THR A 188 12.77 -26.80 -14.99
C THR A 188 11.74 -26.31 -13.97
N SER A 189 11.99 -26.54 -12.68
CA SER A 189 11.13 -26.05 -11.59
C SER A 189 11.11 -24.53 -11.54
N ILE A 190 12.26 -23.86 -11.66
CA ILE A 190 12.39 -22.40 -11.74
C ILE A 190 11.53 -21.85 -12.87
N PHE A 191 11.62 -22.41 -14.08
CA PHE A 191 10.81 -21.97 -15.22
C PHE A 191 9.30 -22.13 -14.97
N GLY A 192 8.89 -23.21 -14.30
CA GLY A 192 7.49 -23.43 -13.91
C GLY A 192 7.01 -22.37 -12.91
N LYS A 193 7.81 -22.09 -11.88
CA LYS A 193 7.48 -21.12 -10.83
C LYS A 193 7.51 -19.68 -11.31
N LEU A 194 8.37 -19.36 -12.27
CA LEU A 194 8.41 -18.05 -12.93
C LEU A 194 7.40 -17.92 -14.07
N HIS A 195 6.50 -18.91 -14.26
CA HIS A 195 5.49 -18.93 -15.32
C HIS A 195 6.06 -18.73 -16.74
N LEU A 196 7.22 -19.33 -17.01
CA LEU A 196 7.91 -19.28 -18.30
C LEU A 196 7.61 -20.54 -19.13
N PRO A 197 6.53 -20.59 -19.93
CA PRO A 197 6.20 -21.74 -20.76
C PRO A 197 7.24 -21.94 -21.85
N PRO A 198 7.39 -23.18 -22.40
CA PRO A 198 8.25 -23.41 -23.57
C PRO A 198 7.64 -22.73 -24.80
N THR A 199 8.35 -21.78 -25.37
CA THR A 199 8.00 -21.09 -26.62
C THR A 199 9.14 -21.26 -27.64
N HIS A 200 8.83 -21.08 -28.92
CA HIS A 200 9.85 -21.11 -29.97
C HIS A 200 10.58 -19.78 -30.14
N GLU A 201 9.99 -18.70 -29.60
CA GLU A 201 10.46 -17.33 -29.80
C GLU A 201 11.37 -16.82 -28.67
N ASP A 202 11.26 -17.42 -27.44
CA ASP A 202 11.93 -16.91 -26.25
C ASP A 202 12.89 -17.92 -25.62
N HIS A 203 14.06 -17.43 -25.22
CA HIS A 203 15.01 -18.20 -24.42
C HIS A 203 14.64 -18.09 -22.92
N ARG A 204 13.89 -19.07 -22.39
CA ARG A 204 13.44 -19.12 -20.98
C ARG A 204 14.55 -18.86 -19.96
N ARG A 205 15.79 -19.33 -20.25
CA ARG A 205 16.94 -19.10 -19.39
C ARG A 205 17.27 -17.61 -19.29
N VAL A 206 17.21 -16.88 -20.41
CA VAL A 206 17.41 -15.42 -20.43
C VAL A 206 16.29 -14.72 -19.69
N LEU A 207 15.04 -15.11 -19.90
CA LEU A 207 13.90 -14.52 -19.21
C LEU A 207 13.96 -14.73 -17.68
N ALA A 208 14.38 -15.93 -17.23
CA ALA A 208 14.57 -16.20 -15.81
C ALA A 208 15.68 -15.32 -15.18
N VAL A 209 16.79 -15.13 -15.87
CA VAL A 209 17.86 -14.23 -15.45
C VAL A 209 17.40 -12.78 -15.42
N LEU A 210 16.64 -12.33 -16.41
CA LEU A 210 16.08 -10.97 -16.42
C LEU A 210 15.08 -10.75 -15.27
N ALA A 211 14.28 -11.74 -14.92
CA ALA A 211 13.39 -11.69 -13.77
C ALA A 211 14.19 -11.54 -12.46
N PHE A 212 15.30 -12.27 -12.33
CA PHE A 212 16.20 -12.17 -11.17
C PHE A 212 16.89 -10.81 -11.04
N LEU A 213 17.31 -10.20 -12.15
CA LEU A 213 18.04 -8.93 -12.16
C LEU A 213 17.14 -7.70 -11.97
N ARG A 214 15.82 -7.86 -12.04
CA ARG A 214 14.82 -6.78 -11.84
C ARG A 214 14.29 -6.70 -10.42
N THR A 215 14.62 -7.69 -9.59
CA THR A 215 14.27 -7.73 -8.15
C THR A 215 15.42 -7.14 -7.32
#